data_8fd65afb56ee363df0c16850ef9c28bf
#
_entry.id   8fd65afb56ee363df0c16850ef9c28bf
#
_cell.length_a   1.000
_cell.length_b   1.000
_cell.length_c   1.000
_cell.angle_alpha   90.00
_cell.angle_beta   90.00
_cell.angle_gamma   90.00
#
_symmetry.space_group_name_H-M   'P 1'
#
loop_
_entity.id
_entity.type
_entity.pdbx_description
1 polymer ?
#
loop_
_entity_poly.entity_id
_entity_poly.type
_entity_poly.pdbx_seq_one_letter_code
_entity_poly.pdbx_strand_id
1 'polypeptide(L)'
;MHKVFSRAYVPVAIATLLIGALLTASPASAAPPQAPGNFRGFGFDACVAPTQKTMDTWNLTSPFSAIGIYISGNSRYCGDKYQPNLSRSWVQKNANNGWHFMPIHVGYQAPCFKNNPKSRVQKKRMSYTLSTARKQAVSDAKESVAAAKKYGFGSGTVLYLDIEWYKRSSSCDVAVLAFSESWTEYLHNVGFKSGLYSSGSAAIKAMDVQRAKNVSGYTLPDHMWIAWTNKVANTDGGPYLSDSGWKNHQRIHQYHNGVTVSYGGVKINIDKNFMDVGKGSVASTEPKPCGVKMSFAKYPSLKIGSRGAEVAALQCLLKQRGLKKSVSGKFDSGTMASVNKFRKSKGWAATNHATRPTWTALLAEGRSPRVLKYGSVGSDVWRIQRSLTAATGRSQTINGKFESSTVNAVVAYRKKNRLPGYATAESTVWSALNKGRIG
;
A
#
# COMPACT_ATOMS: atom_id res chain seq x y z
N MET A 1 -57.88 70.03 -44.63
CA MET A 1 -58.15 69.49 -43.26
C MET A 1 -57.72 68.03 -43.24
N HIS A 2 -56.50 67.73 -42.88
CA HIS A 2 -56.01 66.36 -42.83
C HIS A 2 -55.64 66.04 -41.35
N LYS A 3 -56.36 65.04 -40.78
CA LYS A 3 -56.08 64.49 -39.47
C LYS A 3 -54.96 63.42 -39.60
N VAL A 4 -53.86 63.67 -38.89
CA VAL A 4 -52.75 62.73 -38.76
C VAL A 4 -53.08 61.84 -37.56
N PHE A 5 -53.16 60.50 -37.77
CA PHE A 5 -53.24 59.51 -36.72
C PHE A 5 -51.84 59.09 -36.28
N SER A 6 -51.51 59.36 -35.03
CA SER A 6 -50.30 58.88 -34.37
C SER A 6 -50.49 57.44 -33.90
N ARG A 7 -49.64 56.48 -34.37
CA ARG A 7 -49.58 55.11 -33.86
C ARG A 7 -48.54 55.01 -32.75
N ALA A 8 -49.01 54.67 -31.57
CA ALA A 8 -48.12 54.35 -30.46
C ALA A 8 -47.56 52.93 -30.65
N TYR A 9 -46.20 52.80 -30.59
CA TYR A 9 -45.51 51.52 -30.51
C TYR A 9 -45.34 51.12 -29.08
N VAL A 10 -45.85 49.90 -28.72
CA VAL A 10 -45.61 49.25 -27.42
C VAL A 10 -44.36 48.33 -27.60
N PRO A 11 -43.31 48.45 -26.80
CA PRO A 11 -42.21 47.51 -26.87
C PRO A 11 -42.57 46.22 -26.10
N VAL A 12 -42.57 45.09 -26.83
CA VAL A 12 -42.64 43.75 -26.24
C VAL A 12 -41.27 43.39 -25.71
N ALA A 13 -41.14 43.31 -24.37
CA ALA A 13 -39.93 42.82 -23.72
C ALA A 13 -39.94 41.28 -23.79
N ILE A 14 -39.03 40.72 -24.60
CA ILE A 14 -38.78 39.27 -24.63
C ILE A 14 -37.88 38.94 -23.45
N ALA A 15 -38.43 38.33 -22.41
CA ALA A 15 -37.68 37.75 -21.28
C ALA A 15 -37.09 36.42 -21.75
N THR A 16 -35.79 36.37 -22.07
CA THR A 16 -35.03 35.14 -22.32
C THR A 16 -34.75 34.43 -20.97
N LEU A 17 -35.51 33.39 -20.68
CA LEU A 17 -35.21 32.46 -19.59
C LEU A 17 -33.94 31.64 -19.97
N LEU A 18 -32.78 31.97 -19.39
CA LEU A 18 -31.61 31.13 -19.39
C LEU A 18 -31.85 29.97 -18.38
N ILE A 19 -32.30 28.82 -18.87
CA ILE A 19 -32.29 27.57 -18.13
C ILE A 19 -30.84 27.11 -18.04
N GLY A 20 -30.19 27.45 -16.93
CA GLY A 20 -28.89 26.92 -16.58
C GLY A 20 -29.00 25.42 -16.30
N ALA A 21 -28.62 24.57 -17.25
CA ALA A 21 -28.45 23.16 -17.01
C ALA A 21 -27.27 22.98 -16.02
N LEU A 22 -27.58 22.77 -14.76
CA LEU A 22 -26.65 22.25 -13.77
C LEU A 22 -26.22 20.83 -14.23
N LEU A 23 -25.14 20.75 -14.97
CA LEU A 23 -24.42 19.49 -15.20
C LEU A 23 -23.90 19.02 -13.84
N THR A 24 -24.69 18.19 -13.17
CA THR A 24 -24.20 17.41 -12.02
C THR A 24 -23.14 16.48 -12.57
N ALA A 25 -21.86 16.87 -12.46
CA ALA A 25 -20.73 15.98 -12.71
C ALA A 25 -20.91 14.77 -11.78
N SER A 26 -21.29 13.62 -12.34
CA SER A 26 -21.25 12.35 -11.62
C SER A 26 -19.84 12.19 -11.04
N PRO A 27 -19.69 11.83 -9.75
CA PRO A 27 -18.37 11.61 -9.20
C PRO A 27 -17.67 10.56 -10.06
N ALA A 28 -16.52 10.93 -10.65
CA ALA A 28 -15.72 10.02 -11.43
C ALA A 28 -15.51 8.75 -10.61
N SER A 29 -16.02 7.62 -11.07
CA SER A 29 -15.85 6.33 -10.41
C SER A 29 -14.35 6.11 -10.27
N ALA A 30 -13.86 6.06 -9.03
CA ALA A 30 -12.45 5.78 -8.78
C ALA A 30 -12.07 4.49 -9.52
N ALA A 31 -10.94 4.53 -10.26
CA ALA A 31 -10.46 3.36 -10.97
C ALA A 31 -10.38 2.16 -10.02
N PRO A 32 -10.74 0.94 -10.49
CA PRO A 32 -10.68 -0.24 -9.65
C PRO A 32 -9.28 -0.41 -9.06
N PRO A 33 -9.15 -0.82 -7.78
CA PRO A 33 -7.83 -1.03 -7.19
C PRO A 33 -7.09 -2.13 -7.93
N GLN A 34 -5.88 -1.82 -8.41
CA GLN A 34 -4.97 -2.79 -8.99
C GLN A 34 -4.27 -3.52 -7.85
N ALA A 35 -4.47 -4.82 -7.72
CA ALA A 35 -3.97 -5.62 -6.62
C ALA A 35 -2.87 -6.61 -7.09
N PRO A 36 -1.80 -6.79 -6.30
CA PRO A 36 -1.44 -6.05 -5.11
C PRO A 36 -0.86 -4.66 -5.38
N GLY A 37 -0.60 -4.28 -6.65
CA GLY A 37 0.05 -3.04 -7.05
C GLY A 37 1.56 -3.04 -6.74
N ASN A 38 2.14 -1.84 -6.62
CA ASN A 38 3.56 -1.68 -6.31
C ASN A 38 3.76 -1.63 -4.80
N PHE A 39 4.38 -2.64 -4.21
CA PHE A 39 4.55 -2.69 -2.77
C PHE A 39 5.71 -3.60 -2.35
N ARG A 40 6.48 -3.16 -1.35
CA ARG A 40 7.41 -3.99 -0.59
C ARG A 40 7.16 -3.80 0.90
N GLY A 41 6.80 -4.89 1.61
CA GLY A 41 6.51 -4.81 3.04
C GLY A 41 5.71 -5.99 3.58
N PHE A 42 5.10 -5.77 4.74
CA PHE A 42 4.38 -6.81 5.48
C PHE A 42 2.94 -6.94 5.00
N GLY A 43 2.53 -8.19 4.78
CA GLY A 43 1.16 -8.60 4.55
C GLY A 43 0.74 -9.72 5.51
N PHE A 44 -0.53 -10.02 5.49
CA PHE A 44 -1.07 -11.21 6.16
C PHE A 44 -2.23 -11.79 5.34
N ASP A 45 -2.53 -13.04 5.55
CA ASP A 45 -3.80 -13.62 5.14
C ASP A 45 -4.52 -14.24 6.33
N ALA A 46 -5.84 -14.27 6.25
CA ALA A 46 -6.71 -14.81 7.27
C ALA A 46 -7.91 -15.50 6.59
N CYS A 47 -8.36 -16.61 7.18
CA CYS A 47 -9.45 -17.40 6.60
C CYS A 47 -10.70 -16.56 6.31
N VAL A 48 -11.06 -15.65 7.25
CA VAL A 48 -12.19 -14.75 7.12
C VAL A 48 -11.70 -13.31 7.00
N ALA A 49 -12.19 -12.57 6.03
CA ALA A 49 -11.92 -11.14 5.91
C ALA A 49 -12.34 -10.42 7.20
N PRO A 50 -11.42 -9.66 7.85
CA PRO A 50 -11.72 -8.99 9.11
C PRO A 50 -12.83 -7.93 8.97
N THR A 51 -13.51 -7.60 10.07
CA THR A 51 -14.48 -6.50 10.08
C THR A 51 -13.81 -5.18 9.72
N GLN A 52 -14.55 -4.20 9.23
CA GLN A 52 -14.00 -2.88 8.92
C GLN A 52 -13.36 -2.22 10.15
N LYS A 53 -13.99 -2.33 11.33
CA LYS A 53 -13.44 -1.83 12.59
C LYS A 53 -12.06 -2.44 12.89
N THR A 54 -11.92 -3.73 12.66
CA THR A 54 -10.65 -4.44 12.81
C THR A 54 -9.60 -3.93 11.83
N MET A 55 -9.95 -3.78 10.55
CA MET A 55 -9.06 -3.25 9.52
C MET A 55 -8.61 -1.83 9.83
N ASP A 56 -9.52 -0.96 10.29
CA ASP A 56 -9.21 0.42 10.68
C ASP A 56 -8.25 0.46 11.88
N THR A 57 -8.48 -0.39 12.90
CA THR A 57 -7.59 -0.52 14.07
C THR A 57 -6.21 -1.02 13.65
N TRP A 58 -6.15 -2.07 12.86
CA TRP A 58 -4.89 -2.66 12.39
C TRP A 58 -4.13 -1.75 11.44
N ASN A 59 -4.85 -0.93 10.66
CA ASN A 59 -4.20 0.07 9.83
C ASN A 59 -3.37 1.06 10.66
N LEU A 60 -3.91 1.50 11.80
CA LEU A 60 -3.25 2.45 12.71
C LEU A 60 -2.10 1.83 13.51
N THR A 61 -2.21 0.55 13.89
CA THR A 61 -1.43 -0.03 14.98
C THR A 61 -0.49 -1.16 14.57
N SER A 62 -0.73 -1.80 13.40
CA SER A 62 0.05 -2.94 12.93
C SER A 62 1.06 -2.54 11.85
N PRO A 63 2.12 -3.34 11.62
CA PRO A 63 3.04 -3.14 10.50
C PRO A 63 2.48 -3.53 9.15
N PHE A 64 1.34 -4.21 9.09
CA PHE A 64 0.77 -4.78 7.88
C PHE A 64 0.12 -3.72 6.99
N SER A 65 0.40 -3.78 5.69
CA SER A 65 -0.22 -2.95 4.65
C SER A 65 -0.84 -3.78 3.52
N ALA A 66 -0.74 -5.11 3.57
CA ALA A 66 -1.35 -6.00 2.59
C ALA A 66 -2.17 -7.09 3.26
N ILE A 67 -3.22 -7.56 2.58
CA ILE A 67 -4.09 -8.63 3.05
C ILE A 67 -4.45 -9.61 1.93
N GLY A 68 -4.28 -10.90 2.20
CA GLY A 68 -4.83 -12.00 1.40
C GLY A 68 -6.32 -12.18 1.69
N ILE A 69 -7.12 -12.24 0.64
CA ILE A 69 -8.57 -12.43 0.71
C ILE A 69 -9.02 -13.58 -0.20
N TYR A 70 -9.75 -14.52 0.36
CA TYR A 70 -10.23 -15.73 -0.34
C TYR A 70 -11.51 -15.40 -1.11
N ILE A 71 -11.37 -15.01 -2.39
CA ILE A 71 -12.49 -14.48 -3.19
C ILE A 71 -13.31 -15.56 -3.93
N SER A 72 -12.72 -16.73 -4.25
CA SER A 72 -13.35 -17.75 -5.09
C SER A 72 -12.75 -19.14 -4.90
N GLY A 73 -13.35 -20.12 -5.54
CA GLY A 73 -12.93 -21.54 -5.55
C GLY A 73 -13.71 -22.42 -4.58
N ASN A 74 -14.06 -23.61 -5.06
CA ASN A 74 -14.91 -24.56 -4.34
C ASN A 74 -14.20 -25.31 -3.20
N SER A 75 -12.87 -25.19 -3.12
CA SER A 75 -12.05 -25.89 -2.12
C SER A 75 -11.66 -24.97 -0.94
N ARG A 76 -12.21 -23.74 -0.86
CA ARG A 76 -11.97 -22.81 0.25
C ARG A 76 -12.52 -23.36 1.56
N TYR A 77 -11.71 -23.36 2.61
CA TYR A 77 -12.18 -23.71 3.95
C TYR A 77 -13.17 -22.68 4.49
N CYS A 78 -12.91 -21.39 4.28
CA CYS A 78 -13.79 -20.27 4.56
C CYS A 78 -14.41 -19.75 3.24
N GLY A 79 -15.35 -20.51 2.68
CA GLY A 79 -16.12 -20.14 1.48
C GLY A 79 -17.09 -18.97 1.75
N ASP A 80 -17.93 -18.62 0.76
CA ASP A 80 -18.79 -17.42 0.80
C ASP A 80 -19.67 -17.32 2.05
N LYS A 81 -20.21 -18.45 2.53
CA LYS A 81 -20.98 -18.53 3.78
C LYS A 81 -20.21 -18.00 5.00
N TYR A 82 -18.88 -18.05 4.95
CA TYR A 82 -18.00 -17.61 6.05
C TYR A 82 -17.23 -16.34 5.75
N GLN A 83 -17.69 -15.53 4.75
CA GLN A 83 -17.09 -14.25 4.35
C GLN A 83 -18.09 -13.08 4.53
N PRO A 84 -18.69 -12.90 5.72
CA PRO A 84 -19.76 -11.92 5.91
C PRO A 84 -19.29 -10.47 5.72
N ASN A 85 -18.00 -10.22 5.88
CA ASN A 85 -17.44 -8.87 5.79
C ASN A 85 -16.95 -8.51 4.38
N LEU A 86 -16.66 -9.50 3.53
CA LEU A 86 -16.06 -9.29 2.22
C LEU A 86 -17.10 -8.79 1.21
N SER A 87 -16.95 -7.54 0.79
CA SER A 87 -17.79 -6.89 -0.19
C SER A 87 -17.00 -5.89 -1.03
N ARG A 88 -17.55 -5.44 -2.15
CA ARG A 88 -16.94 -4.40 -2.98
C ARG A 88 -16.68 -3.12 -2.18
N SER A 89 -17.61 -2.69 -1.34
CA SER A 89 -17.45 -1.51 -0.49
C SER A 89 -16.35 -1.68 0.55
N TRP A 90 -16.22 -2.88 1.15
CA TRP A 90 -15.13 -3.20 2.07
C TRP A 90 -13.76 -3.14 1.35
N VAL A 91 -13.64 -3.71 0.16
CA VAL A 91 -12.41 -3.64 -0.65
C VAL A 91 -12.08 -2.19 -0.98
N GLN A 92 -13.04 -1.42 -1.49
CA GLN A 92 -12.81 -0.02 -1.86
C GLN A 92 -12.41 0.84 -0.66
N LYS A 93 -13.06 0.68 0.49
CA LYS A 93 -12.75 1.44 1.70
C LYS A 93 -11.33 1.12 2.19
N ASN A 94 -10.95 -0.16 2.20
CA ASN A 94 -9.61 -0.54 2.62
C ASN A 94 -8.53 -0.15 1.59
N ALA A 95 -8.79 -0.21 0.29
CA ALA A 95 -7.92 0.35 -0.75
C ALA A 95 -7.69 1.85 -0.54
N ASN A 96 -8.76 2.61 -0.25
CA ASN A 96 -8.67 4.03 0.07
C ASN A 96 -7.86 4.31 1.35
N ASN A 97 -7.85 3.38 2.29
CA ASN A 97 -7.02 3.43 3.50
C ASN A 97 -5.57 3.00 3.26
N GLY A 98 -5.21 2.58 2.04
CA GLY A 98 -3.84 2.20 1.66
C GLY A 98 -3.52 0.72 1.84
N TRP A 99 -4.52 -0.14 1.99
CA TRP A 99 -4.31 -1.58 1.98
C TRP A 99 -4.09 -2.10 0.56
N HIS A 100 -3.11 -2.99 0.40
CA HIS A 100 -2.87 -3.80 -0.78
C HIS A 100 -3.59 -5.14 -0.63
N PHE A 101 -4.02 -5.74 -1.74
CA PHE A 101 -4.79 -6.99 -1.72
C PHE A 101 -4.08 -8.11 -2.46
N MET A 102 -4.24 -9.32 -1.95
CA MET A 102 -3.85 -10.57 -2.63
C MET A 102 -5.12 -11.42 -2.80
N PRO A 103 -5.85 -11.28 -3.92
CA PRO A 103 -7.06 -12.06 -4.19
C PRO A 103 -6.72 -13.53 -4.45
N ILE A 104 -7.27 -14.44 -3.64
CA ILE A 104 -6.93 -15.86 -3.61
C ILE A 104 -8.08 -16.68 -4.17
N HIS A 105 -7.77 -17.63 -5.05
CA HIS A 105 -8.65 -18.67 -5.55
C HIS A 105 -8.18 -20.04 -5.07
N VAL A 106 -9.03 -20.76 -4.32
CA VAL A 106 -8.75 -22.13 -3.87
C VAL A 106 -9.68 -23.09 -4.61
N GLY A 107 -9.25 -23.49 -5.80
CA GLY A 107 -10.00 -24.38 -6.68
C GLY A 107 -9.52 -25.83 -6.64
N TYR A 108 -9.30 -26.41 -7.81
CA TYR A 108 -8.76 -27.75 -7.93
C TYR A 108 -7.37 -27.85 -7.34
N GLN A 109 -7.12 -28.92 -6.58
CA GLN A 109 -5.84 -29.23 -5.97
C GLN A 109 -5.08 -30.27 -6.78
N ALA A 110 -3.77 -30.42 -6.50
CA ALA A 110 -2.94 -31.39 -7.19
C ALA A 110 -3.61 -32.80 -7.25
N PRO A 111 -3.43 -33.59 -8.33
CA PRO A 111 -4.08 -34.90 -8.45
C PRO A 111 -3.74 -35.83 -7.28
N CYS A 112 -2.52 -35.75 -6.78
CA CYS A 112 -2.02 -36.51 -5.63
C CYS A 112 -2.28 -35.89 -4.27
N PHE A 113 -3.01 -34.77 -4.20
CA PHE A 113 -3.40 -34.14 -2.94
C PHE A 113 -4.22 -35.10 -2.08
N LYS A 114 -3.87 -35.26 -0.82
CA LYS A 114 -4.59 -36.08 0.13
C LYS A 114 -5.53 -35.25 0.98
N ASN A 115 -6.84 -35.40 0.79
CA ASN A 115 -7.84 -34.80 1.66
C ASN A 115 -7.72 -35.33 3.07
N ASN A 116 -7.87 -34.44 4.06
CA ASN A 116 -8.11 -34.86 5.44
C ASN A 116 -9.59 -35.34 5.53
N PRO A 117 -9.87 -36.61 5.84
CA PRO A 117 -11.23 -37.13 5.90
C PRO A 117 -12.08 -36.43 6.99
N LYS A 118 -11.46 -35.86 8.01
CA LYS A 118 -12.12 -35.07 9.08
C LYS A 118 -12.37 -33.62 8.69
N SER A 119 -11.88 -33.14 7.53
CA SER A 119 -12.12 -31.77 7.09
C SER A 119 -13.57 -31.62 6.59
N ARG A 120 -14.22 -30.54 6.99
CA ARG A 120 -15.57 -30.18 6.49
C ARG A 120 -15.58 -29.89 4.99
N VAL A 121 -14.42 -29.60 4.40
CA VAL A 121 -14.26 -29.33 2.96
C VAL A 121 -13.38 -30.43 2.36
N GLN A 122 -13.96 -31.20 1.46
CA GLN A 122 -13.22 -32.17 0.65
C GLN A 122 -12.84 -31.49 -0.67
N LYS A 123 -11.55 -31.18 -0.81
CA LYS A 123 -11.04 -30.44 -1.96
C LYS A 123 -11.10 -31.28 -3.24
N LYS A 124 -11.56 -30.66 -4.32
CA LYS A 124 -11.54 -31.26 -5.66
C LYS A 124 -10.10 -31.38 -6.16
N ARG A 125 -9.83 -32.40 -6.98
CA ARG A 125 -8.50 -32.67 -7.54
C ARG A 125 -8.48 -32.46 -9.04
N MET A 126 -7.37 -31.93 -9.55
CA MET A 126 -7.07 -31.89 -10.98
C MET A 126 -7.03 -33.29 -11.55
N SER A 127 -7.34 -33.41 -12.82
CA SER A 127 -7.18 -34.68 -13.55
C SER A 127 -5.70 -34.95 -13.84
N TYR A 128 -5.30 -36.20 -13.85
CA TYR A 128 -4.01 -36.63 -14.42
C TYR A 128 -3.99 -36.49 -15.95
N THR A 129 -5.17 -36.54 -16.61
CA THR A 129 -5.29 -36.31 -18.06
C THR A 129 -5.09 -34.82 -18.33
N LEU A 130 -4.02 -34.45 -19.01
CA LEU A 130 -3.59 -33.06 -19.16
C LEU A 130 -4.62 -32.17 -19.85
N SER A 131 -5.29 -32.68 -20.90
CA SER A 131 -6.36 -31.94 -21.59
C SER A 131 -7.54 -31.63 -20.67
N THR A 132 -7.89 -32.53 -19.76
CA THR A 132 -8.90 -32.28 -18.73
C THR A 132 -8.42 -31.31 -17.68
N ALA A 133 -7.18 -31.45 -17.19
CA ALA A 133 -6.58 -30.51 -16.24
C ALA A 133 -6.55 -29.04 -16.78
N ARG A 134 -6.20 -28.87 -18.05
CA ARG A 134 -6.22 -27.56 -18.73
C ARG A 134 -7.65 -26.97 -18.80
N LYS A 135 -8.67 -27.80 -19.12
CA LYS A 135 -10.09 -27.35 -19.10
C LYS A 135 -10.54 -26.94 -17.68
N GLN A 136 -10.14 -27.72 -16.67
CA GLN A 136 -10.42 -27.40 -15.26
C GLN A 136 -9.78 -26.05 -14.85
N ALA A 137 -8.53 -25.78 -15.27
CA ALA A 137 -7.83 -24.54 -15.02
C ALA A 137 -8.56 -23.33 -15.62
N VAL A 138 -9.00 -23.43 -16.87
CA VAL A 138 -9.78 -22.38 -17.54
C VAL A 138 -11.11 -22.12 -16.82
N SER A 139 -11.78 -23.18 -16.32
CA SER A 139 -13.01 -23.04 -15.54
C SER A 139 -12.76 -22.28 -14.22
N ASP A 140 -11.71 -22.66 -13.48
CA ASP A 140 -11.32 -21.99 -12.23
C ASP A 140 -10.90 -20.53 -12.48
N ALA A 141 -10.16 -20.27 -13.55
CA ALA A 141 -9.76 -18.93 -13.92
C ALA A 141 -10.96 -18.02 -14.24
N LYS A 142 -11.97 -18.53 -14.97
CA LYS A 142 -13.24 -17.82 -15.23
C LYS A 142 -13.96 -17.47 -13.94
N GLU A 143 -14.08 -18.41 -13.00
CA GLU A 143 -14.69 -18.19 -11.69
C GLU A 143 -13.94 -17.10 -10.91
N SER A 144 -12.61 -17.18 -10.89
CA SER A 144 -11.75 -16.20 -10.20
C SER A 144 -11.88 -14.78 -10.77
N VAL A 145 -11.90 -14.65 -12.09
CA VAL A 145 -12.09 -13.35 -12.78
C VAL A 145 -13.48 -12.78 -12.47
N ALA A 146 -14.54 -13.59 -12.50
CA ALA A 146 -15.88 -13.16 -12.15
C ALA A 146 -15.96 -12.66 -10.71
N ALA A 147 -15.37 -13.38 -9.75
CA ALA A 147 -15.29 -12.98 -8.36
C ALA A 147 -14.46 -11.69 -8.17
N ALA A 148 -13.31 -11.58 -8.84
CA ALA A 148 -12.48 -10.36 -8.79
C ALA A 148 -13.28 -9.13 -9.26
N LYS A 149 -13.98 -9.22 -10.38
CA LYS A 149 -14.85 -8.15 -10.90
C LYS A 149 -16.00 -7.82 -9.94
N LYS A 150 -16.63 -8.83 -9.31
CA LYS A 150 -17.66 -8.65 -8.27
C LYS A 150 -17.15 -7.78 -7.12
N TYR A 151 -15.92 -8.03 -6.65
CA TYR A 151 -15.30 -7.27 -5.57
C TYR A 151 -14.64 -5.97 -6.01
N GLY A 152 -14.68 -5.63 -7.31
CA GLY A 152 -14.21 -4.35 -7.85
C GLY A 152 -12.76 -4.35 -8.28
N PHE A 153 -12.11 -5.49 -8.40
CA PHE A 153 -10.77 -5.59 -8.98
C PHE A 153 -10.84 -5.53 -10.50
N GLY A 154 -9.95 -4.75 -11.10
CA GLY A 154 -9.87 -4.54 -12.55
C GLY A 154 -8.65 -5.20 -13.19
N SER A 155 -8.47 -4.89 -14.48
CA SER A 155 -7.34 -5.33 -15.30
C SER A 155 -6.00 -5.02 -14.61
N GLY A 156 -5.01 -5.88 -14.84
CA GLY A 156 -3.68 -5.82 -14.21
C GLY A 156 -3.63 -6.34 -12.77
N THR A 157 -4.76 -6.72 -12.18
CA THR A 157 -4.79 -7.40 -10.87
C THR A 157 -4.19 -8.80 -10.99
N VAL A 158 -3.35 -9.18 -10.02
CA VAL A 158 -2.82 -10.55 -9.90
C VAL A 158 -3.82 -11.39 -9.11
N LEU A 159 -4.28 -12.48 -9.70
CA LEU A 159 -5.13 -13.50 -9.06
C LEU A 159 -4.26 -14.69 -8.67
N TYR A 160 -4.30 -15.05 -7.39
CA TYR A 160 -3.42 -16.09 -6.84
C TYR A 160 -4.14 -17.43 -6.83
N LEU A 161 -3.60 -18.39 -7.60
CA LEU A 161 -3.98 -19.79 -7.58
C LEU A 161 -3.36 -20.45 -6.36
N ASP A 162 -4.19 -20.93 -5.43
CA ASP A 162 -3.76 -21.62 -4.22
C ASP A 162 -3.77 -23.14 -4.45
N ILE A 163 -2.56 -23.69 -4.52
CA ILE A 163 -2.30 -25.13 -4.56
C ILE A 163 -1.62 -25.55 -3.25
N GLU A 164 -2.35 -26.27 -2.43
CA GLU A 164 -1.86 -26.75 -1.13
C GLU A 164 -0.70 -27.74 -1.29
N TRP A 165 -0.08 -28.08 -0.17
CA TRP A 165 0.99 -29.06 -0.18
C TRP A 165 0.55 -30.42 -0.72
N TYR A 166 1.36 -31.01 -1.56
CA TYR A 166 1.25 -32.38 -2.04
C TYR A 166 2.62 -33.05 -2.10
N LYS A 167 2.66 -34.38 -1.95
CA LYS A 167 3.88 -35.14 -2.19
C LYS A 167 4.17 -35.18 -3.68
N ARG A 168 5.25 -34.56 -4.10
CA ARG A 168 5.64 -34.47 -5.50
C ARG A 168 5.90 -35.85 -6.13
N SER A 169 5.48 -36.01 -7.37
CA SER A 169 5.84 -37.08 -8.30
C SER A 169 5.81 -36.50 -9.71
N SER A 170 6.49 -37.13 -10.66
CA SER A 170 6.52 -36.65 -12.06
C SER A 170 5.12 -36.48 -12.65
N SER A 171 4.24 -37.45 -12.46
CA SER A 171 2.86 -37.39 -12.97
C SER A 171 2.02 -36.30 -12.33
N CYS A 172 2.19 -36.10 -11.02
CA CYS A 172 1.49 -35.03 -10.29
C CYS A 172 1.98 -33.66 -10.70
N ASP A 173 3.29 -33.47 -10.76
CA ASP A 173 3.91 -32.18 -11.14
C ASP A 173 3.51 -31.79 -12.58
N VAL A 174 3.52 -32.72 -13.53
CA VAL A 174 3.13 -32.43 -14.93
C VAL A 174 1.68 -31.93 -15.01
N ALA A 175 0.75 -32.53 -14.25
CA ALA A 175 -0.64 -32.10 -14.22
C ALA A 175 -0.78 -30.69 -13.57
N VAL A 176 -0.07 -30.44 -12.45
CA VAL A 176 -0.05 -29.13 -11.77
C VAL A 176 0.53 -28.05 -12.69
N LEU A 177 1.61 -28.34 -13.38
CA LEU A 177 2.24 -27.42 -14.32
C LEU A 177 1.33 -27.09 -15.50
N ALA A 178 0.68 -28.10 -16.11
CA ALA A 178 -0.26 -27.89 -17.20
C ALA A 178 -1.52 -27.08 -16.76
N PHE A 179 -1.98 -27.30 -15.53
CA PHE A 179 -3.08 -26.53 -14.94
C PHE A 179 -2.64 -25.08 -14.74
N SER A 180 -1.48 -24.84 -14.09
CA SER A 180 -0.97 -23.49 -13.79
C SER A 180 -0.70 -22.68 -15.05
N GLU A 181 -0.21 -23.31 -16.12
CA GLU A 181 -0.01 -22.69 -17.43
C GLU A 181 -1.33 -22.21 -18.02
N SER A 182 -2.33 -23.10 -18.15
CA SER A 182 -3.63 -22.74 -18.72
C SER A 182 -4.43 -21.73 -17.88
N TRP A 183 -4.27 -21.76 -16.54
CA TRP A 183 -4.73 -20.70 -15.64
C TRP A 183 -4.11 -19.36 -16.02
N THR A 184 -2.78 -19.32 -16.17
CA THR A 184 -2.02 -18.11 -16.48
C THR A 184 -2.39 -17.55 -17.85
N GLU A 185 -2.42 -18.40 -18.87
CA GLU A 185 -2.80 -17.99 -20.23
C GLU A 185 -4.19 -17.38 -20.29
N TYR A 186 -5.17 -18.03 -19.63
CA TYR A 186 -6.52 -17.47 -19.59
C TYR A 186 -6.55 -16.09 -18.92
N LEU A 187 -5.87 -15.92 -17.78
CA LEU A 187 -5.82 -14.64 -17.09
C LEU A 187 -5.19 -13.54 -17.95
N HIS A 188 -4.08 -13.84 -18.62
CA HIS A 188 -3.42 -12.92 -19.53
C HIS A 188 -4.35 -12.49 -20.68
N ASN A 189 -5.06 -13.44 -21.30
CA ASN A 189 -5.99 -13.18 -22.39
C ASN A 189 -7.15 -12.25 -22.01
N VAL A 190 -7.52 -12.21 -20.72
CA VAL A 190 -8.60 -11.34 -20.21
C VAL A 190 -8.08 -10.13 -19.42
N GLY A 191 -6.78 -9.85 -19.52
CA GLY A 191 -6.14 -8.64 -18.97
C GLY A 191 -5.83 -8.71 -17.47
N PHE A 192 -5.88 -9.88 -16.83
CA PHE A 192 -5.43 -10.11 -15.47
C PHE A 192 -4.02 -10.69 -15.45
N LYS A 193 -3.41 -10.73 -14.28
CA LYS A 193 -2.12 -11.36 -14.03
C LYS A 193 -2.29 -12.60 -13.15
N SER A 194 -1.32 -13.52 -13.23
CA SER A 194 -1.32 -14.78 -12.53
C SER A 194 -0.33 -14.80 -11.38
N GLY A 195 -0.75 -15.30 -10.22
CA GLY A 195 0.12 -15.67 -9.11
C GLY A 195 -0.06 -17.14 -8.74
N LEU A 196 1.01 -17.78 -8.30
CA LEU A 196 0.98 -19.15 -7.80
C LEU A 196 1.36 -19.14 -6.31
N TYR A 197 0.43 -19.57 -5.46
CA TYR A 197 0.68 -19.90 -4.06
C TYR A 197 0.82 -21.40 -3.89
N SER A 198 1.84 -21.83 -3.16
CA SER A 198 1.99 -23.20 -2.71
C SER A 198 3.05 -23.33 -1.62
N SER A 199 3.08 -24.50 -0.96
CA SER A 199 4.25 -24.89 -0.18
C SER A 199 5.52 -24.87 -1.04
N GLY A 200 6.62 -24.37 -0.46
CA GLY A 200 7.92 -24.33 -1.11
C GLY A 200 8.32 -25.67 -1.71
N SER A 201 8.11 -26.77 -0.96
CA SER A 201 8.48 -28.12 -1.38
C SER A 201 7.52 -28.76 -2.40
N ALA A 202 6.40 -28.15 -2.73
CA ALA A 202 5.40 -28.66 -3.66
C ALA A 202 5.42 -27.88 -4.99
N ALA A 203 4.32 -27.15 -5.35
CA ALA A 203 4.21 -26.51 -6.66
C ALA A 203 5.23 -25.40 -6.88
N ILE A 204 5.73 -24.73 -5.83
CA ILE A 204 6.81 -23.73 -5.97
C ILE A 204 8.07 -24.38 -6.56
N LYS A 205 8.53 -25.50 -5.98
CA LYS A 205 9.70 -26.22 -6.49
C LYS A 205 9.47 -26.81 -7.88
N ALA A 206 8.26 -27.34 -8.14
CA ALA A 206 7.91 -27.84 -9.47
C ALA A 206 8.01 -26.73 -10.53
N MET A 207 7.47 -25.55 -10.22
CA MET A 207 7.49 -24.40 -11.13
C MET A 207 8.92 -23.82 -11.34
N ASP A 208 9.76 -23.79 -10.28
CA ASP A 208 11.17 -23.37 -10.43
C ASP A 208 11.95 -24.31 -11.33
N VAL A 209 11.74 -25.62 -11.20
CA VAL A 209 12.33 -26.62 -12.10
C VAL A 209 11.83 -26.43 -13.53
N GLN A 210 10.53 -26.18 -13.74
CA GLN A 210 9.96 -25.93 -15.07
C GLN A 210 10.56 -24.65 -15.70
N ARG A 211 10.66 -23.58 -14.94
CA ARG A 211 11.30 -22.33 -15.37
C ARG A 211 12.76 -22.57 -15.80
N ALA A 212 13.51 -23.34 -15.01
CA ALA A 212 14.91 -23.62 -15.28
C ALA A 212 15.13 -24.43 -16.57
N LYS A 213 14.15 -25.23 -16.98
CA LYS A 213 14.18 -25.96 -18.26
C LYS A 213 14.04 -25.05 -19.47
N ASN A 214 13.56 -23.80 -19.27
CA ASN A 214 13.36 -22.81 -20.32
C ASN A 214 12.59 -23.36 -21.54
N VAL A 215 11.49 -24.09 -21.29
CA VAL A 215 10.68 -24.69 -22.33
C VAL A 215 10.00 -23.61 -23.17
N SER A 216 10.28 -23.60 -24.48
CA SER A 216 9.67 -22.66 -25.41
C SER A 216 8.14 -22.81 -25.39
N GLY A 217 7.44 -21.69 -25.36
CA GLY A 217 5.97 -21.63 -25.36
C GLY A 217 5.31 -21.92 -24.00
N TYR A 218 6.05 -22.22 -22.93
CA TYR A 218 5.47 -22.37 -21.60
C TYR A 218 5.24 -21.01 -20.93
N THR A 219 4.00 -20.73 -20.54
CA THR A 219 3.61 -19.46 -19.90
C THR A 219 3.75 -19.55 -18.38
N LEU A 220 4.74 -18.83 -17.83
CA LEU A 220 5.01 -18.78 -16.39
C LEU A 220 4.06 -17.81 -15.68
N PRO A 221 3.69 -18.06 -14.40
CA PRO A 221 2.94 -17.09 -13.60
C PRO A 221 3.76 -15.82 -13.36
N ASP A 222 3.07 -14.67 -13.20
CA ASP A 222 3.70 -13.38 -12.96
C ASP A 222 4.29 -13.27 -11.56
N HIS A 223 3.66 -13.88 -10.56
CA HIS A 223 4.09 -13.85 -9.16
C HIS A 223 4.21 -15.24 -8.56
N MET A 224 5.16 -15.40 -7.64
CA MET A 224 5.31 -16.58 -6.79
C MET A 224 5.04 -16.22 -5.34
N TRP A 225 4.09 -16.94 -4.70
CA TRP A 225 3.80 -16.80 -3.26
C TRP A 225 4.19 -18.11 -2.55
N ILE A 226 5.30 -18.02 -1.85
CA ILE A 226 6.03 -19.18 -1.30
C ILE A 226 5.58 -19.40 0.14
N ALA A 227 4.97 -20.52 0.47
CA ALA A 227 4.73 -20.94 1.85
C ALA A 227 5.95 -21.72 2.36
N TRP A 228 6.75 -21.06 3.19
CA TRP A 228 7.91 -21.61 3.84
C TRP A 228 8.11 -20.98 5.23
N THR A 229 7.69 -21.71 6.25
CA THR A 229 7.64 -21.22 7.63
C THR A 229 9.02 -21.22 8.30
N ASN A 230 9.89 -20.31 7.87
CA ASN A 230 11.22 -20.10 8.44
C ASN A 230 11.27 -18.96 9.48
N LYS A 231 10.16 -18.24 9.69
CA LYS A 231 9.99 -17.09 10.60
C LYS A 231 10.84 -15.87 10.22
N VAL A 232 11.41 -15.81 9.02
CA VAL A 232 12.23 -14.69 8.53
C VAL A 232 11.45 -13.89 7.49
N ALA A 233 11.18 -12.62 7.80
CA ALA A 233 10.41 -11.72 6.93
C ALA A 233 11.29 -11.17 5.78
N ASN A 234 11.41 -11.93 4.72
CA ASN A 234 12.09 -11.57 3.48
C ASN A 234 11.38 -12.22 2.29
N THR A 235 11.89 -12.07 1.06
CA THR A 235 11.37 -12.74 -0.15
C THR A 235 12.32 -13.82 -0.66
N ASP A 236 13.14 -14.35 0.21
CA ASP A 236 14.02 -15.46 -0.09
C ASP A 236 13.19 -16.74 -0.33
N GLY A 237 13.53 -17.48 -1.37
CA GLY A 237 12.87 -18.73 -1.72
C GLY A 237 13.48 -19.96 -1.05
N GLY A 238 14.58 -19.78 -0.31
CA GLY A 238 15.32 -20.86 0.33
C GLY A 238 15.71 -21.97 -0.66
N PRO A 239 15.57 -23.25 -0.27
CA PRO A 239 15.94 -24.36 -1.15
C PRO A 239 14.89 -24.64 -2.24
N TYR A 240 13.79 -23.88 -2.26
CA TYR A 240 12.65 -24.19 -3.11
C TYR A 240 12.54 -23.35 -4.37
N LEU A 241 13.00 -22.10 -4.31
CA LEU A 241 12.98 -21.18 -5.44
C LEU A 241 14.36 -20.55 -5.62
N SER A 242 14.95 -20.73 -6.79
CA SER A 242 16.27 -20.17 -7.11
C SER A 242 16.28 -18.64 -7.05
N ASP A 243 17.43 -18.06 -6.72
CA ASP A 243 17.58 -16.60 -6.58
C ASP A 243 17.24 -15.83 -7.86
N SER A 244 17.49 -16.42 -9.03
CA SER A 244 17.14 -15.83 -10.33
C SER A 244 15.64 -15.89 -10.66
N GLY A 245 14.86 -16.79 -10.05
CA GLY A 245 13.44 -17.00 -10.35
C GLY A 245 12.57 -15.89 -9.72
N TRP A 246 11.78 -15.18 -10.51
CA TRP A 246 10.85 -14.14 -10.04
C TRP A 246 11.47 -13.09 -9.10
N LYS A 247 12.75 -12.78 -9.26
CA LYS A 247 13.52 -11.87 -8.38
C LYS A 247 13.15 -10.39 -8.51
N ASN A 248 12.55 -10.01 -9.63
CA ASN A 248 12.28 -8.62 -9.97
C ASN A 248 10.89 -8.17 -9.46
N HIS A 249 10.74 -8.04 -8.15
CA HIS A 249 9.47 -7.63 -7.52
C HIS A 249 8.29 -8.52 -7.90
N GLN A 250 8.47 -9.84 -7.79
CA GLN A 250 7.46 -10.83 -8.16
C GLN A 250 7.26 -11.89 -7.07
N ARG A 251 7.75 -11.66 -5.83
CA ARG A 251 7.73 -12.65 -4.76
C ARG A 251 6.92 -12.21 -3.56
N ILE A 252 6.19 -13.17 -3.00
CA ILE A 252 5.57 -13.12 -1.68
C ILE A 252 6.06 -14.33 -0.89
N HIS A 253 6.41 -14.16 0.35
CA HIS A 253 6.83 -15.23 1.25
C HIS A 253 5.90 -15.27 2.47
N GLN A 254 5.14 -16.34 2.59
CA GLN A 254 4.40 -16.68 3.81
C GLN A 254 5.39 -17.33 4.79
N TYR A 255 5.97 -16.50 5.65
CA TYR A 255 7.11 -16.90 6.47
C TYR A 255 6.72 -17.43 7.85
N HIS A 256 5.46 -17.22 8.29
CA HIS A 256 4.99 -17.67 9.60
C HIS A 256 3.46 -17.83 9.58
N ASN A 257 2.97 -19.05 9.69
CA ASN A 257 1.55 -19.38 9.57
C ASN A 257 0.92 -19.72 10.94
N GLY A 258 -0.41 -19.59 11.01
CA GLY A 258 -1.23 -20.02 12.14
C GLY A 258 -0.98 -19.25 13.45
N VAL A 259 -0.56 -17.97 13.38
CA VAL A 259 -0.19 -17.21 14.59
C VAL A 259 -1.27 -16.22 14.98
N THR A 260 -1.64 -16.24 16.25
CA THR A 260 -2.52 -15.25 16.84
C THR A 260 -1.71 -14.05 17.31
N VAL A 261 -1.98 -12.88 16.73
CA VAL A 261 -1.32 -11.61 17.10
C VAL A 261 -2.35 -10.55 17.44
N SER A 262 -1.94 -9.58 18.26
CA SER A 262 -2.80 -8.49 18.71
C SER A 262 -2.20 -7.13 18.36
N TYR A 263 -3.01 -6.29 17.73
CA TYR A 263 -2.68 -4.88 17.46
C TYR A 263 -3.85 -4.00 17.85
N GLY A 264 -3.59 -2.93 18.62
CA GLY A 264 -4.63 -2.05 19.13
C GLY A 264 -5.71 -2.76 19.95
N GLY A 265 -5.36 -3.84 20.66
CA GLY A 265 -6.28 -4.66 21.46
C GLY A 265 -7.11 -5.67 20.64
N VAL A 266 -6.98 -5.70 19.31
CA VAL A 266 -7.72 -6.63 18.45
C VAL A 266 -6.83 -7.81 18.06
N LYS A 267 -7.27 -9.03 18.40
CA LYS A 267 -6.58 -10.30 18.08
C LYS A 267 -7.12 -10.91 16.80
N ILE A 268 -6.23 -11.37 15.91
CA ILE A 268 -6.56 -12.17 14.74
C ILE A 268 -5.56 -13.34 14.65
N ASN A 269 -6.04 -14.51 14.25
CA ASN A 269 -5.18 -15.62 13.81
C ASN A 269 -4.88 -15.40 12.33
N ILE A 270 -3.60 -15.33 11.97
CA ILE A 270 -3.14 -14.96 10.63
C ILE A 270 -1.95 -15.80 10.19
N ASP A 271 -1.74 -15.82 8.89
CA ASP A 271 -0.49 -16.20 8.27
C ASP A 271 0.25 -14.92 7.86
N LYS A 272 1.53 -14.79 8.32
CA LYS A 272 2.32 -13.60 8.06
C LYS A 272 3.07 -13.72 6.75
N ASN A 273 2.99 -12.64 5.97
CA ASN A 273 3.64 -12.53 4.68
C ASN A 273 4.61 -11.35 4.65
N PHE A 274 5.70 -11.52 3.91
CA PHE A 274 6.53 -10.44 3.43
C PHE A 274 6.52 -10.46 1.90
N MET A 275 6.34 -9.33 1.27
CA MET A 275 6.16 -9.25 -0.17
C MET A 275 7.01 -8.16 -0.80
N ASP A 276 7.41 -8.41 -2.05
CA ASP A 276 8.07 -7.46 -2.92
C ASP A 276 7.51 -7.66 -4.33
N VAL A 277 6.58 -6.79 -4.74
CA VAL A 277 5.73 -6.98 -5.92
C VAL A 277 5.57 -5.71 -6.75
N GLY A 278 5.25 -5.88 -8.03
CA GLY A 278 5.07 -4.81 -8.99
C GLY A 278 6.39 -4.09 -9.32
N LYS A 279 6.61 -2.90 -8.75
CA LYS A 279 7.89 -2.17 -8.80
C LYS A 279 8.51 -2.02 -7.41
N GLY A 280 8.01 -2.78 -6.44
CA GLY A 280 8.35 -2.60 -5.03
C GLY A 280 7.91 -1.24 -4.48
N SER A 281 8.47 -0.86 -3.35
CA SER A 281 8.26 0.47 -2.74
C SER A 281 9.27 1.46 -3.31
N VAL A 282 8.89 2.16 -4.39
CA VAL A 282 9.73 3.15 -5.07
C VAL A 282 9.48 4.54 -4.50
N ALA A 283 10.50 5.15 -3.93
CA ALA A 283 10.41 6.52 -3.43
C ALA A 283 10.23 7.49 -4.61
N SER A 284 9.40 8.53 -4.39
CA SER A 284 9.40 9.70 -5.27
C SER A 284 10.72 10.46 -5.18
N THR A 285 11.01 11.26 -6.18
CA THR A 285 12.13 12.23 -6.11
C THR A 285 11.98 13.10 -4.86
N GLU A 286 13.10 13.46 -4.22
CA GLU A 286 13.11 14.34 -3.07
C GLU A 286 12.44 15.69 -3.40
N PRO A 287 11.38 16.09 -2.68
CA PRO A 287 10.80 17.42 -2.87
C PRO A 287 11.78 18.53 -2.48
N LYS A 288 12.04 19.44 -3.42
CA LYS A 288 12.90 20.61 -3.22
C LYS A 288 12.06 21.90 -3.34
N PRO A 289 11.21 22.20 -2.33
CA PRO A 289 10.44 23.43 -2.36
C PRO A 289 11.37 24.65 -2.43
N CYS A 290 10.94 25.70 -3.11
CA CYS A 290 11.77 26.89 -3.40
C CYS A 290 13.11 26.58 -4.12
N GLY A 291 13.28 25.40 -4.71
CA GLY A 291 14.55 24.98 -5.32
C GLY A 291 15.69 24.65 -4.34
N VAL A 292 15.43 24.60 -3.03
CA VAL A 292 16.48 24.43 -2.02
C VAL A 292 16.55 23.02 -1.45
N LYS A 293 17.73 22.62 -0.98
CA LYS A 293 17.94 21.39 -0.24
C LYS A 293 17.14 21.42 1.07
N MET A 294 16.44 20.34 1.39
CA MET A 294 15.59 20.23 2.58
C MET A 294 16.05 19.14 3.56
N SER A 295 16.79 18.14 3.11
CA SER A 295 17.22 17.01 3.93
C SER A 295 18.64 17.23 4.45
N PHE A 296 18.78 17.21 5.76
CA PHE A 296 20.05 17.38 6.47
C PHE A 296 20.24 16.29 7.51
N ALA A 297 21.49 15.92 7.78
CA ALA A 297 21.82 14.96 8.84
C ALA A 297 21.47 15.52 10.24
N LYS A 298 21.48 16.84 10.39
CA LYS A 298 21.05 17.58 11.60
C LYS A 298 20.39 18.89 11.19
N TYR A 299 19.46 19.38 12.00
CA TYR A 299 18.85 20.70 11.86
C TYR A 299 19.41 21.60 12.98
N PRO A 300 20.38 22.47 12.67
CA PRO A 300 21.09 23.24 13.67
C PRO A 300 20.23 24.36 14.26
N SER A 301 20.63 24.87 15.42
CA SER A 301 20.13 26.13 15.92
C SER A 301 20.66 27.27 15.05
N LEU A 302 19.79 28.13 14.52
CA LEU A 302 20.13 29.24 13.65
C LEU A 302 19.79 30.56 14.31
N LYS A 303 20.67 31.56 14.16
CA LYS A 303 20.54 32.93 14.71
C LYS A 303 20.94 33.98 13.69
N ILE A 304 20.73 35.25 13.98
CA ILE A 304 21.19 36.36 13.14
C ILE A 304 22.70 36.19 12.86
N GLY A 305 23.07 36.32 11.59
CA GLY A 305 24.42 36.05 11.08
C GLY A 305 24.66 34.65 10.55
N SER A 306 23.83 33.64 10.87
CA SER A 306 23.92 32.31 10.26
C SER A 306 23.72 32.39 8.74
N ARG A 307 24.42 31.52 7.98
CA ARG A 307 24.35 31.46 6.51
C ARG A 307 24.34 30.02 6.04
N GLY A 308 23.87 29.77 4.80
CA GLY A 308 23.98 28.48 4.13
C GLY A 308 22.65 27.81 3.83
N ALA A 309 22.74 26.53 3.46
CA ALA A 309 21.60 25.74 2.97
C ALA A 309 20.51 25.54 4.02
N GLU A 310 20.87 25.38 5.29
CA GLU A 310 19.92 25.23 6.39
C GLU A 310 19.12 26.52 6.61
N VAL A 311 19.76 27.72 6.46
CA VAL A 311 19.06 29.00 6.51
C VAL A 311 18.09 29.12 5.35
N ALA A 312 18.51 28.77 4.13
CA ALA A 312 17.64 28.76 2.96
C ALA A 312 16.45 27.82 3.14
N ALA A 313 16.66 26.64 3.70
CA ALA A 313 15.58 25.68 4.00
C ALA A 313 14.60 26.26 5.03
N LEU A 314 15.07 26.85 6.11
CA LEU A 314 14.21 27.52 7.11
C LEU A 314 13.38 28.64 6.47
N GLN A 315 14.02 29.49 5.68
CA GLN A 315 13.34 30.60 4.98
C GLN A 315 12.31 30.07 3.98
N CYS A 316 12.59 28.98 3.27
CA CYS A 316 11.63 28.34 2.38
C CYS A 316 10.40 27.82 3.14
N LEU A 317 10.59 27.14 4.27
CA LEU A 317 9.49 26.69 5.11
C LEU A 317 8.62 27.85 5.62
N LEU A 318 9.25 28.96 6.02
CA LEU A 318 8.55 30.19 6.43
C LEU A 318 7.82 30.85 5.25
N LYS A 319 8.45 30.85 4.04
CA LYS A 319 7.83 31.37 2.80
C LYS A 319 6.58 30.59 2.42
N GLN A 320 6.63 29.27 2.49
CA GLN A 320 5.46 28.41 2.20
C GLN A 320 4.25 28.73 3.11
N ARG A 321 4.47 29.42 4.24
CA ARG A 321 3.44 29.84 5.18
C ARG A 321 3.10 31.31 5.09
N GLY A 322 3.60 32.00 4.07
CA GLY A 322 3.38 33.44 3.90
C GLY A 322 4.08 34.32 4.95
N LEU A 323 5.01 33.74 5.73
CA LEU A 323 5.70 34.46 6.81
C LEU A 323 7.00 35.12 6.34
N LYS A 324 7.52 34.79 5.18
CA LYS A 324 8.70 35.38 4.55
C LYS A 324 8.52 35.45 3.04
N LYS A 325 9.04 36.53 2.41
CA LYS A 325 8.89 36.77 0.97
C LYS A 325 10.03 36.14 0.14
N SER A 326 11.27 36.15 0.67
CA SER A 326 12.48 35.74 -0.05
C SER A 326 13.26 34.64 0.67
N VAL A 327 14.07 33.90 -0.10
CA VAL A 327 14.97 32.85 0.39
C VAL A 327 16.39 33.28 0.00
N SER A 328 17.11 33.89 0.93
CA SER A 328 18.45 34.47 0.69
C SER A 328 19.61 33.60 1.18
N GLY A 329 19.34 32.60 2.01
CA GLY A 329 20.36 31.79 2.69
C GLY A 329 21.13 32.58 3.76
N LYS A 330 20.71 33.84 4.10
CA LYS A 330 21.29 34.67 5.14
C LYS A 330 20.25 34.93 6.22
N PHE A 331 20.53 34.53 7.46
CA PHE A 331 19.64 34.73 8.59
C PHE A 331 19.77 36.17 9.11
N ASP A 332 18.86 37.02 8.71
CA ASP A 332 18.76 38.44 9.07
C ASP A 332 17.68 38.69 10.14
N SER A 333 17.51 39.93 10.53
CA SER A 333 16.46 40.37 11.47
C SER A 333 15.07 40.08 10.94
N GLY A 334 14.82 40.18 9.62
CA GLY A 334 13.57 39.83 8.98
C GLY A 334 13.28 38.32 9.03
N THR A 335 14.31 37.47 8.94
CA THR A 335 14.18 36.01 9.15
C THR A 335 13.82 35.73 10.61
N MET A 336 14.45 36.41 11.58
CA MET A 336 14.13 36.24 12.99
C MET A 336 12.70 36.70 13.32
N ALA A 337 12.26 37.84 12.78
CA ALA A 337 10.88 38.29 12.91
C ALA A 337 9.88 37.23 12.37
N SER A 338 10.18 36.60 11.23
CA SER A 338 9.38 35.56 10.64
C SER A 338 9.33 34.28 11.51
N VAL A 339 10.46 33.88 12.10
CA VAL A 339 10.54 32.79 13.10
C VAL A 339 9.65 33.12 14.30
N ASN A 340 9.73 34.32 14.84
CA ASN A 340 8.94 34.71 16.01
C ASN A 340 7.44 34.81 15.67
N LYS A 341 7.08 35.27 14.47
CA LYS A 341 5.69 35.23 14.00
C LYS A 341 5.16 33.81 13.92
N PHE A 342 5.95 32.82 13.41
CA PHE A 342 5.61 31.41 13.45
C PHE A 342 5.47 30.89 14.88
N ARG A 343 6.40 31.21 15.76
CA ARG A 343 6.35 30.81 17.18
C ARG A 343 5.10 31.35 17.87
N LYS A 344 4.76 32.61 17.64
CA LYS A 344 3.51 33.21 18.15
C LYS A 344 2.26 32.45 17.67
N SER A 345 2.22 32.03 16.41
CA SER A 345 1.10 31.21 15.89
C SER A 345 0.97 29.84 16.55
N LYS A 346 2.03 29.36 17.21
CA LYS A 346 2.03 28.14 18.03
C LYS A 346 1.81 28.40 19.53
N GLY A 347 1.59 29.64 19.94
CA GLY A 347 1.50 30.01 21.36
C GLY A 347 2.83 29.99 22.10
N TRP A 348 3.98 30.07 21.38
CA TRP A 348 5.31 30.02 21.99
C TRP A 348 5.90 31.43 22.17
N ALA A 349 6.67 31.61 23.23
CA ALA A 349 7.42 32.86 23.49
C ALA A 349 8.40 33.15 22.34
N ALA A 350 8.69 34.44 22.14
CA ALA A 350 9.73 34.89 21.21
C ALA A 350 11.11 34.31 21.61
N THR A 351 12.01 34.25 20.66
CA THR A 351 13.38 33.74 20.84
C THR A 351 14.34 34.46 19.92
N ASN A 352 15.63 34.34 20.18
CA ASN A 352 16.70 34.83 19.30
C ASN A 352 17.34 33.71 18.44
N HIS A 353 16.76 32.50 18.46
CA HIS A 353 17.24 31.34 17.70
C HIS A 353 16.08 30.54 17.10
N ALA A 354 16.28 30.02 15.90
CA ALA A 354 15.43 28.93 15.35
C ALA A 354 15.98 27.59 15.84
N THR A 355 15.38 27.06 16.90
CA THR A 355 15.82 25.84 17.60
C THR A 355 15.12 24.58 17.10
N ARG A 356 15.48 23.41 17.62
CA ARG A 356 14.89 22.11 17.28
C ARG A 356 13.34 22.09 17.32
N PRO A 357 12.65 22.60 18.34
CA PRO A 357 11.18 22.69 18.33
C PRO A 357 10.63 23.45 17.13
N THR A 358 11.27 24.57 16.76
CA THR A 358 10.88 25.38 15.59
C THR A 358 11.02 24.59 14.29
N TRP A 359 12.16 23.92 14.09
CA TRP A 359 12.39 23.05 12.95
C TRP A 359 11.37 21.90 12.88
N THR A 360 11.19 21.21 14.01
CA THR A 360 10.28 20.07 14.11
C THR A 360 8.87 20.45 13.66
N ALA A 361 8.34 21.55 14.22
CA ALA A 361 7.00 22.01 13.87
C ALA A 361 6.91 22.47 12.40
N LEU A 362 7.88 23.27 11.93
CA LEU A 362 7.89 23.75 10.53
C LEU A 362 7.94 22.61 9.52
N LEU A 363 8.76 21.59 9.75
CA LEU A 363 8.90 20.43 8.87
C LEU A 363 7.67 19.51 8.91
N ALA A 364 7.02 19.41 10.07
CA ALA A 364 5.85 18.55 10.24
C ALA A 364 4.55 19.18 9.73
N GLU A 365 4.52 20.50 9.52
CA GLU A 365 3.32 21.24 9.22
C GLU A 365 2.72 20.83 7.85
N GLY A 366 1.40 20.90 7.76
CA GLY A 366 0.62 20.50 6.60
C GLY A 366 -0.48 19.50 6.99
N ARG A 367 -1.21 19.02 5.99
CA ARG A 367 -2.24 17.99 6.20
C ARG A 367 -1.63 16.73 6.79
N SER A 368 -2.25 16.17 7.83
CA SER A 368 -1.90 14.82 8.29
C SER A 368 -2.16 13.82 7.17
N PRO A 369 -1.14 13.10 6.72
CA PRO A 369 -1.31 12.11 5.68
C PRO A 369 -2.03 10.87 6.21
N ARG A 370 -2.29 9.92 5.30
CA ARG A 370 -2.61 8.56 5.69
C ARG A 370 -1.53 8.01 6.62
N VAL A 371 -1.85 6.94 7.35
CA VAL A 371 -0.88 6.25 8.21
C VAL A 371 0.34 5.85 7.41
N LEU A 372 1.52 6.26 7.86
CA LEU A 372 2.79 5.82 7.31
C LEU A 372 3.38 4.69 8.16
N LYS A 373 3.83 3.64 7.50
CA LYS A 373 4.40 2.45 8.13
C LYS A 373 5.36 1.77 7.17
N TYR A 374 5.99 0.68 7.57
CA TYR A 374 6.95 -0.04 6.72
C TYR A 374 6.38 -0.29 5.32
N GLY A 375 7.13 0.05 4.30
CA GLY A 375 6.75 -0.02 2.89
C GLY A 375 6.11 1.25 2.32
N SER A 376 5.68 2.21 3.14
CA SER A 376 5.20 3.52 2.67
C SER A 376 6.29 4.29 1.95
N VAL A 377 5.92 5.02 0.88
CA VAL A 377 6.82 5.84 0.08
C VAL A 377 6.18 7.19 -0.26
N GLY A 378 6.98 8.15 -0.72
CA GLY A 378 6.48 9.42 -1.25
C GLY A 378 6.79 10.63 -0.39
N SER A 379 6.18 11.78 -0.73
CA SER A 379 6.47 13.09 -0.15
C SER A 379 6.26 13.14 1.37
N ASP A 380 5.24 12.44 1.87
CA ASP A 380 4.97 12.40 3.31
C ASP A 380 6.02 11.59 4.08
N VAL A 381 6.65 10.60 3.43
CA VAL A 381 7.78 9.87 4.05
C VAL A 381 9.01 10.77 4.13
N TRP A 382 9.32 11.54 3.08
CA TRP A 382 10.35 12.56 3.16
C TRP A 382 10.08 13.55 4.32
N ARG A 383 8.83 13.98 4.46
CA ARG A 383 8.40 14.92 5.50
C ARG A 383 8.58 14.35 6.90
N ILE A 384 8.12 13.12 7.16
CA ILE A 384 8.26 12.51 8.49
C ILE A 384 9.73 12.25 8.85
N GLN A 385 10.54 11.79 7.91
CA GLN A 385 11.97 11.56 8.13
C GLN A 385 12.69 12.85 8.55
N ARG A 386 12.47 13.95 7.83
CA ARG A 386 13.00 15.27 8.16
C ARG A 386 12.55 15.74 9.55
N SER A 387 11.24 15.62 9.82
CA SER A 387 10.66 16.03 11.11
C SER A 387 11.23 15.24 12.28
N LEU A 388 11.39 13.92 12.13
CA LEU A 388 11.99 13.06 13.15
C LEU A 388 13.47 13.35 13.35
N THR A 389 14.24 13.63 12.28
CA THR A 389 15.64 14.05 12.38
C THR A 389 15.75 15.35 13.20
N ALA A 390 14.90 16.34 12.92
CA ALA A 390 14.85 17.58 13.69
C ALA A 390 14.43 17.33 15.15
N ALA A 391 13.39 16.55 15.37
CA ALA A 391 12.84 16.28 16.69
C ALA A 391 13.79 15.48 17.59
N THR A 392 14.47 14.47 17.06
CA THR A 392 15.37 13.63 17.85
C THR A 392 16.78 14.19 17.96
N GLY A 393 17.17 15.10 17.06
CA GLY A 393 18.55 15.59 16.92
C GLY A 393 19.54 14.52 16.46
N ARG A 394 19.04 13.36 16.03
CA ARG A 394 19.82 12.22 15.54
C ARG A 394 19.70 12.11 14.02
N SER A 395 20.81 11.84 13.38
CA SER A 395 20.81 11.52 11.95
C SER A 395 20.07 10.20 11.70
N GLN A 396 19.27 10.17 10.66
CA GLN A 396 18.64 8.97 10.14
C GLN A 396 18.65 9.00 8.61
N THR A 397 18.36 7.88 7.98
CA THR A 397 18.21 7.80 6.53
C THR A 397 16.99 8.61 6.09
N ILE A 398 17.22 9.64 5.26
CA ILE A 398 16.16 10.45 4.64
C ILE A 398 16.17 10.12 3.15
N ASN A 399 15.32 9.17 2.71
CA ASN A 399 15.30 8.63 1.35
C ASN A 399 13.89 8.49 0.75
N GLY A 400 12.86 8.94 1.47
CA GLY A 400 11.46 8.83 1.04
C GLY A 400 10.88 7.41 1.10
N LYS A 401 11.59 6.46 1.75
CA LYS A 401 11.12 5.10 2.02
C LYS A 401 10.97 4.87 3.52
N PHE A 402 9.82 4.42 3.96
CA PHE A 402 9.57 4.10 5.37
C PHE A 402 10.05 2.67 5.63
N GLU A 403 11.32 2.53 5.92
CA GLU A 403 11.99 1.27 6.21
C GLU A 403 12.41 1.20 7.68
N SER A 404 13.19 0.16 8.08
CA SER A 404 13.57 -0.11 9.46
C SER A 404 14.16 1.11 10.20
N SER A 405 14.98 1.92 9.52
CA SER A 405 15.53 3.16 10.11
C SER A 405 14.43 4.13 10.53
N THR A 406 13.43 4.36 9.68
CA THR A 406 12.29 5.25 9.97
C THR A 406 11.36 4.63 11.02
N VAL A 407 11.12 3.30 10.98
CA VAL A 407 10.37 2.57 12.02
C VAL A 407 11.00 2.81 13.39
N ASN A 408 12.31 2.57 13.50
CA ASN A 408 13.05 2.75 14.75
C ASN A 408 12.98 4.19 15.27
N ALA A 409 13.10 5.18 14.38
CA ALA A 409 12.98 6.59 14.74
C ALA A 409 11.58 6.95 15.26
N VAL A 410 10.52 6.43 14.62
CA VAL A 410 9.12 6.61 15.08
C VAL A 410 8.91 5.98 16.44
N VAL A 411 9.34 4.74 16.64
CA VAL A 411 9.19 4.02 17.93
C VAL A 411 9.92 4.77 19.05
N ALA A 412 11.17 5.20 18.81
CA ALA A 412 11.94 5.98 19.77
C ALA A 412 11.28 7.32 20.11
N TYR A 413 10.79 8.04 19.08
CA TYR A 413 10.07 9.32 19.26
C TYR A 413 8.79 9.14 20.07
N ARG A 414 7.98 8.08 19.76
CA ARG A 414 6.77 7.75 20.50
C ARG A 414 7.07 7.46 21.97
N LYS A 415 8.07 6.62 22.25
CA LYS A 415 8.50 6.28 23.62
C LYS A 415 8.85 7.57 24.40
N LYS A 416 9.67 8.43 23.81
CA LYS A 416 10.11 9.70 24.46
C LYS A 416 8.94 10.65 24.74
N ASN A 417 7.95 10.68 23.86
CA ASN A 417 6.79 11.55 23.96
C ASN A 417 5.58 10.90 24.68
N ARG A 418 5.74 9.71 25.27
CA ARG A 418 4.69 8.95 25.98
C ARG A 418 3.46 8.70 25.08
N LEU A 419 3.69 8.43 23.80
CA LEU A 419 2.66 8.02 22.84
C LEU A 419 2.55 6.49 22.83
N PRO A 420 1.40 5.92 22.41
CA PRO A 420 1.24 4.47 22.28
C PRO A 420 2.35 3.84 21.43
N GLY A 421 2.84 2.67 21.80
CA GLY A 421 4.04 2.01 21.26
C GLY A 421 3.86 1.33 19.91
N TYR A 422 3.35 2.02 18.90
CA TYR A 422 3.17 1.49 17.54
C TYR A 422 4.36 1.81 16.63
N ALA A 423 4.53 1.01 15.58
CA ALA A 423 5.57 1.22 14.56
C ALA A 423 5.07 2.11 13.38
N THR A 424 4.03 2.90 13.61
CA THR A 424 3.33 3.71 12.60
C THR A 424 3.42 5.19 12.91
N ALA A 425 3.44 6.02 11.88
CA ALA A 425 3.29 7.47 11.99
C ALA A 425 1.89 7.88 11.52
N GLU A 426 0.98 8.02 12.47
CA GLU A 426 -0.41 8.43 12.30
C GLU A 426 -0.67 9.79 12.97
N SER A 427 -1.92 10.20 13.10
CA SER A 427 -2.29 11.55 13.54
C SER A 427 -1.69 11.98 14.88
N THR A 428 -1.47 11.06 15.85
CA THR A 428 -0.88 11.42 17.15
C THR A 428 0.59 11.79 17.02
N VAL A 429 1.35 11.10 16.16
CA VAL A 429 2.76 11.44 15.87
C VAL A 429 2.82 12.81 15.18
N TRP A 430 2.00 13.01 14.16
CA TRP A 430 1.96 14.29 13.44
C TRP A 430 1.54 15.45 14.33
N SER A 431 0.56 15.26 15.20
CA SER A 431 0.13 16.28 16.18
C SER A 431 1.27 16.63 17.13
N ALA A 432 2.00 15.63 17.66
CA ALA A 432 3.12 15.87 18.54
C ALA A 432 4.25 16.63 17.86
N LEU A 433 4.61 16.25 16.62
CA LEU A 433 5.61 16.95 15.81
C LEU A 433 5.19 18.38 15.47
N ASN A 434 3.93 18.62 15.08
CA ASN A 434 3.38 19.93 14.81
C ASN A 434 3.38 20.87 16.04
N LYS A 435 3.29 20.30 17.25
CA LYS A 435 3.47 21.01 18.52
C LYS A 435 4.94 21.20 18.89
N GLY A 436 5.87 20.90 17.99
CA GLY A 436 7.31 21.04 18.23
C GLY A 436 7.87 20.14 19.33
N ARG A 437 7.16 19.06 19.71
CA ARG A 437 7.68 18.11 20.70
C ARG A 437 8.95 17.47 20.17
N ILE A 438 9.99 17.46 20.98
CA ILE A 438 11.31 16.88 20.68
C ILE A 438 11.49 15.54 21.39
N GLY A 439 12.37 14.69 20.84
CA GLY A 439 12.69 13.37 21.38
C GLY A 439 14.06 13.29 22.05
#